data_6562ae8f5d8dfcf2f4665ebf5a5d2d60
#
_entry.id   6562ae8f5d8dfcf2f4665ebf5a5d2d60
#
_cell.length_a   1.000
_cell.length_b   1.000
_cell.length_c   1.000
_cell.angle_alpha   90.00
_cell.angle_beta   90.00
_cell.angle_gamma   90.00
#
_symmetry.space_group_name_H-M   'P 1'
#
loop_
_entity.id
_entity.type
_entity.pdbx_description
1 polymer ?
#
loop_
_entity_poly.entity_id
_entity_poly.type
_entity_poly.pdbx_seq_one_letter_code
_entity_poly.pdbx_strand_id
1 'polypeptide(L)'
;KREHWEDGGVWRMIHQHTWDTYEKNSEQMWNACYGGIGYCNNTLADIQELSYDNFGLCESDKRQHIAELTALRAYFQLLLLDAFRIPAISLTTEEEVGSATPQENFHFIEESLLNAIPDLPKAPSKNYEGRITQGAAAVLLMRLYFNASWYINIPMWEQTGALCERIINGEFGTYSLTSEW
;
A
#
# COMPACT_ATOMS: atom_id res chain seq x y z
N LYS A 1 7.87 -38.95 12.94
CA LYS A 1 8.32 -37.89 13.89
C LYS A 1 8.54 -36.64 13.07
N ARG A 2 7.64 -35.67 13.22
CA ARG A 2 7.89 -34.33 12.66
C ARG A 2 8.97 -33.71 13.52
N GLU A 3 10.09 -33.36 12.91
CA GLU A 3 11.14 -32.59 13.57
C GLU A 3 10.51 -31.34 14.17
N HIS A 4 10.87 -31.01 15.37
CA HIS A 4 10.36 -29.84 16.07
C HIS A 4 10.83 -28.60 15.34
N TRP A 5 9.90 -27.81 14.86
CA TRP A 5 10.17 -26.49 14.37
C TRP A 5 10.43 -25.60 15.60
N GLU A 6 11.71 -25.36 15.87
CA GLU A 6 12.17 -24.62 17.05
C GLU A 6 12.26 -23.14 16.71
N ASP A 7 11.13 -22.49 16.57
CA ASP A 7 11.01 -21.02 16.43
C ASP A 7 10.63 -20.34 17.76
N GLY A 8 10.86 -20.98 18.88
CA GLY A 8 10.38 -20.52 20.18
C GLY A 8 8.87 -20.66 20.38
N GLY A 9 8.18 -21.34 19.46
CA GLY A 9 6.74 -21.55 19.52
C GLY A 9 5.90 -20.46 18.85
N VAL A 10 6.54 -19.49 18.18
CA VAL A 10 5.87 -18.34 17.52
C VAL A 10 4.81 -18.80 16.53
N TRP A 11 5.16 -19.68 15.59
CA TRP A 11 4.21 -20.21 14.61
C TRP A 11 3.09 -21.02 15.23
N ARG A 12 3.36 -21.68 16.36
CA ARG A 12 2.34 -22.39 17.12
C ARG A 12 1.34 -21.43 17.74
N MET A 13 1.82 -20.34 18.35
CA MET A 13 0.95 -19.30 18.92
C MET A 13 0.07 -18.66 17.85
N ILE A 14 0.63 -18.35 16.68
CA ILE A 14 -0.14 -17.84 15.54
C ILE A 14 -1.20 -18.86 15.09
N HIS A 15 -0.82 -20.11 14.88
CA HIS A 15 -1.75 -21.17 14.49
C HIS A 15 -2.88 -21.40 15.50
N GLN A 16 -2.57 -21.29 16.80
CA GLN A 16 -3.53 -21.50 17.89
C GLN A 16 -4.30 -20.23 18.29
N HIS A 17 -4.04 -19.10 17.66
CA HIS A 17 -4.60 -17.78 18.01
C HIS A 17 -4.37 -17.40 19.48
N THR A 18 -3.17 -17.70 19.99
CA THR A 18 -2.77 -17.46 21.40
C THR A 18 -1.63 -16.45 21.52
N TRP A 19 -1.39 -15.65 20.45
CA TRP A 19 -0.40 -14.58 20.49
C TRP A 19 -0.83 -13.47 21.45
N ASP A 20 0.14 -12.76 21.95
CA ASP A 20 -0.02 -11.57 22.78
C ASP A 20 0.50 -10.31 22.07
N THR A 21 0.52 -9.18 22.79
CA THR A 21 0.99 -7.88 22.28
C THR A 21 2.50 -7.83 22.04
N TYR A 22 3.26 -8.83 22.46
CA TYR A 22 4.72 -8.92 22.29
C TYR A 22 5.10 -9.91 21.18
N GLU A 23 4.11 -10.33 20.37
CA GLU A 23 4.36 -11.29 19.31
C GLU A 23 5.29 -10.66 18.25
N LYS A 24 6.44 -11.29 18.03
CA LYS A 24 7.56 -10.77 17.24
C LYS A 24 7.23 -10.48 15.77
N ASN A 25 6.37 -11.29 15.13
CA ASN A 25 6.02 -11.07 13.72
C ASN A 25 5.12 -9.85 13.58
N SER A 26 4.22 -9.60 14.53
CA SER A 26 3.40 -8.39 14.57
C SER A 26 4.26 -7.14 14.75
N GLU A 27 5.25 -7.19 15.66
CA GLU A 27 6.21 -6.10 15.84
C GLU A 27 7.04 -5.86 14.58
N GLN A 28 7.53 -6.92 13.94
CA GLN A 28 8.31 -6.82 12.71
C GLN A 28 7.49 -6.23 11.57
N MET A 29 6.23 -6.63 11.42
CA MET A 29 5.33 -6.09 10.41
C MET A 29 5.06 -4.60 10.64
N TRP A 30 4.78 -4.21 11.88
CA TRP A 30 4.61 -2.82 12.30
C TRP A 30 5.83 -1.98 11.93
N ASN A 31 7.01 -2.40 12.35
CA ASN A 31 8.26 -1.68 12.12
C ASN A 31 8.60 -1.60 10.62
N ALA A 32 8.38 -2.66 9.87
CA ALA A 32 8.63 -2.67 8.43
C ALA A 32 7.70 -1.71 7.67
N CYS A 33 6.41 -1.69 8.01
CA CYS A 33 5.46 -0.79 7.37
C CYS A 33 5.75 0.69 7.70
N TYR A 34 5.99 1.03 8.98
CA TYR A 34 6.34 2.41 9.35
C TYR A 34 7.72 2.82 8.83
N GLY A 35 8.67 1.90 8.75
CA GLY A 35 9.94 2.15 8.06
C GLY A 35 9.72 2.51 6.59
N GLY A 36 8.88 1.75 5.88
CA GLY A 36 8.50 2.05 4.50
C GLY A 36 7.79 3.41 4.35
N ILE A 37 6.86 3.74 5.26
CA ILE A 37 6.21 5.06 5.30
C ILE A 37 7.22 6.17 5.51
N GLY A 38 8.16 6.01 6.47
CA GLY A 38 9.22 6.98 6.74
C GLY A 38 10.10 7.24 5.51
N TYR A 39 10.51 6.18 4.80
CA TYR A 39 11.25 6.34 3.54
C TYR A 39 10.44 7.10 2.49
N CYS A 40 9.15 6.79 2.33
CA CYS A 40 8.29 7.52 1.39
C CYS A 40 8.17 9.00 1.79
N ASN A 41 7.96 9.31 3.06
CA ASN A 41 7.83 10.69 3.54
C ASN A 41 9.10 11.51 3.32
N ASN A 42 10.26 10.97 3.69
CA ASN A 42 11.55 11.65 3.49
C ASN A 42 11.82 11.91 2.00
N THR A 43 11.62 10.88 1.16
CA THR A 43 11.86 11.03 -0.27
C THR A 43 10.85 12.01 -0.92
N LEU A 44 9.59 12.02 -0.47
CA LEU A 44 8.61 13.01 -0.95
C LEU A 44 9.01 14.44 -0.56
N ALA A 45 9.52 14.65 0.64
CA ALA A 45 10.02 15.95 1.08
C ALA A 45 11.23 16.39 0.22
N ASP A 46 12.22 15.51 0.03
CA ASP A 46 13.38 15.78 -0.81
C ASP A 46 12.99 16.13 -2.26
N ILE A 47 12.07 15.38 -2.86
CA ILE A 47 11.61 15.61 -4.24
C ILE A 47 10.96 16.96 -4.40
N GLN A 48 10.24 17.48 -3.42
CA GLN A 48 9.59 18.79 -3.50
C GLN A 48 10.62 19.91 -3.69
N GLU A 49 11.76 19.81 -3.05
CA GLU A 49 12.84 20.81 -3.11
C GLU A 49 13.73 20.68 -4.37
N LEU A 50 13.69 19.51 -5.04
CA LEU A 50 14.55 19.26 -6.20
C LEU A 50 14.02 19.91 -7.48
N SER A 51 14.93 20.55 -8.23
CA SER A 51 14.71 20.93 -9.63
C SER A 51 15.07 19.75 -10.53
N TYR A 52 14.08 19.15 -11.18
CA TYR A 52 14.27 18.00 -12.05
C TYR A 52 15.04 18.36 -13.35
N ASP A 53 14.93 19.58 -13.82
CA ASP A 53 15.69 20.07 -14.99
C ASP A 53 17.20 19.93 -14.82
N ASN A 54 17.70 20.06 -13.59
CA ASN A 54 19.13 19.88 -13.29
C ASN A 54 19.63 18.45 -13.55
N PHE A 55 18.73 17.48 -13.66
CA PHE A 55 19.02 16.08 -13.92
C PHE A 55 18.60 15.65 -15.33
N GLY A 56 18.15 16.58 -16.17
CA GLY A 56 17.63 16.28 -17.51
C GLY A 56 16.28 15.55 -17.48
N LEU A 57 15.53 15.69 -16.40
CA LEU A 57 14.19 15.15 -16.20
C LEU A 57 13.16 16.26 -16.27
N CYS A 58 11.93 15.94 -16.56
CA CYS A 58 10.85 16.92 -16.70
C CYS A 58 9.81 16.82 -15.56
N GLU A 59 8.90 17.79 -15.52
CA GLU A 59 7.84 17.82 -14.51
C GLU A 59 6.91 16.59 -14.53
N SER A 60 6.75 15.90 -15.67
CA SER A 60 6.00 14.64 -15.71
C SER A 60 6.73 13.51 -14.98
N ASP A 61 8.07 13.50 -15.04
CA ASP A 61 8.88 12.52 -14.29
C ASP A 61 8.75 12.77 -12.79
N LYS A 62 8.76 14.07 -12.39
CA LYS A 62 8.54 14.48 -11.00
C LYS A 62 7.17 14.00 -10.48
N ARG A 63 6.10 14.29 -11.23
CA ARG A 63 4.75 13.82 -10.87
C ARG A 63 4.66 12.32 -10.77
N GLN A 64 5.26 11.60 -11.70
CA GLN A 64 5.30 10.13 -11.67
C GLN A 64 6.00 9.61 -10.41
N HIS A 65 7.17 10.14 -10.04
CA HIS A 65 7.88 9.72 -8.83
C HIS A 65 7.10 10.04 -7.56
N ILE A 66 6.44 11.20 -7.48
CA ILE A 66 5.54 11.55 -6.38
C ILE A 66 4.37 10.56 -6.29
N ALA A 67 3.76 10.23 -7.43
CA ALA A 67 2.64 9.28 -7.48
C ALA A 67 3.05 7.87 -7.02
N GLU A 68 4.23 7.39 -7.43
CA GLU A 68 4.75 6.10 -7.00
C GLU A 68 4.98 6.04 -5.48
N LEU A 69 5.61 7.07 -4.90
CA LEU A 69 5.85 7.13 -3.45
C LEU A 69 4.54 7.27 -2.67
N THR A 70 3.58 8.05 -3.19
CA THR A 70 2.26 8.21 -2.59
C THR A 70 1.50 6.88 -2.58
N ALA A 71 1.52 6.14 -3.68
CA ALA A 71 0.88 4.83 -3.78
C ALA A 71 1.58 3.77 -2.90
N LEU A 72 2.91 3.80 -2.80
CA LEU A 72 3.65 2.92 -1.89
C LEU A 72 3.35 3.22 -0.42
N ARG A 73 3.27 4.51 -0.04
CA ARG A 73 2.87 4.91 1.32
C ARG A 73 1.45 4.41 1.63
N ALA A 74 0.52 4.56 0.70
CA ALA A 74 -0.84 4.05 0.83
C ALA A 74 -0.88 2.51 0.96
N TYR A 75 -0.01 1.80 0.25
CA TYR A 75 0.14 0.35 0.39
C TYR A 75 0.57 -0.06 1.81
N PHE A 76 1.60 0.57 2.37
CA PHE A 76 2.02 0.28 3.73
C PHE A 76 0.94 0.64 4.75
N GLN A 77 0.23 1.76 4.55
CA GLN A 77 -0.88 2.14 5.42
C GLN A 77 -2.06 1.15 5.33
N LEU A 78 -2.35 0.60 4.15
CA LEU A 78 -3.35 -0.45 3.98
C LEU A 78 -2.98 -1.73 4.74
N LEU A 79 -1.71 -2.14 4.70
CA LEU A 79 -1.24 -3.29 5.47
C LEU A 79 -1.40 -3.05 6.99
N LEU A 80 -1.10 -1.85 7.46
CA LEU A 80 -1.28 -1.47 8.86
C LEU A 80 -2.76 -1.43 9.26
N LEU A 81 -3.64 -0.88 8.43
CA LEU A 81 -5.08 -0.86 8.66
C LEU A 81 -5.64 -2.29 8.75
N ASP A 82 -5.20 -3.17 7.84
CA ASP A 82 -5.64 -4.56 7.78
C ASP A 82 -5.23 -5.35 9.03
N ALA A 83 -3.99 -5.17 9.49
CA ALA A 83 -3.43 -5.91 10.61
C ALA A 83 -3.76 -5.30 11.99
N PHE A 84 -3.78 -3.98 12.12
CA PHE A 84 -3.83 -3.29 13.42
C PHE A 84 -5.06 -2.39 13.60
N ARG A 85 -5.84 -2.14 12.60
CA ARG A 85 -7.13 -1.43 12.58
C ARG A 85 -7.07 0.09 12.86
N ILE A 86 -6.23 0.53 13.80
CA ILE A 86 -6.12 1.94 14.23
C ILE A 86 -4.68 2.47 14.15
N PRO A 87 -3.94 2.22 13.05
CA PRO A 87 -2.59 2.74 12.91
C PRO A 87 -2.60 4.27 12.82
N ALA A 88 -1.52 4.90 13.25
CA ALA A 88 -1.31 6.33 13.05
C ALA A 88 -1.09 6.64 11.56
N ILE A 89 -1.55 7.81 11.10
CA ILE A 89 -1.25 8.34 9.77
C ILE A 89 -0.08 9.31 9.93
N SER A 90 1.12 8.89 9.51
CA SER A 90 2.33 9.71 9.58
C SER A 90 2.65 10.28 8.19
N LEU A 91 2.74 11.61 8.11
CA LEU A 91 3.08 12.35 6.89
C LEU A 91 4.49 12.96 6.95
N THR A 92 5.05 13.04 8.13
CA THR A 92 6.39 13.55 8.39
C THR A 92 7.12 12.63 9.35
N THR A 93 8.43 12.78 9.49
CA THR A 93 9.24 12.04 10.48
C THR A 93 9.48 12.85 11.76
N GLU A 94 9.00 14.09 11.83
CA GLU A 94 9.29 15.03 12.91
C GLU A 94 8.17 15.15 13.95
N GLU A 95 6.94 14.70 13.60
CA GLU A 95 5.77 14.85 14.47
C GLU A 95 5.38 13.52 15.12
N GLU A 96 5.14 13.57 16.43
CA GLU A 96 4.45 12.48 17.12
C GLU A 96 2.97 12.51 16.74
N VAL A 97 2.51 11.42 16.11
CA VAL A 97 1.11 11.28 15.71
C VAL A 97 0.42 10.22 16.56
N GLY A 98 -0.79 10.53 17.01
CA GLY A 98 -1.67 9.57 17.68
C GLY A 98 -2.28 8.56 16.70
N SER A 99 -2.94 7.53 17.25
CA SER A 99 -3.70 6.57 16.42
C SER A 99 -4.83 7.28 15.66
N ALA A 100 -5.04 6.86 14.43
CA ALA A 100 -6.16 7.32 13.60
C ALA A 100 -7.28 6.25 13.57
N THR A 101 -8.52 6.69 13.42
CA THR A 101 -9.67 5.80 13.29
C THR A 101 -9.61 4.97 12.01
N PRO A 102 -10.32 3.83 11.92
CA PRO A 102 -10.41 3.08 10.68
C PRO A 102 -10.97 3.90 9.51
N GLN A 103 -11.89 4.81 9.78
CA GLN A 103 -12.47 5.72 8.79
C GLN A 103 -11.43 6.70 8.24
N GLU A 104 -10.65 7.34 9.10
CA GLU A 104 -9.56 8.24 8.70
C GLU A 104 -8.51 7.50 7.89
N ASN A 105 -8.12 6.31 8.32
CA ASN A 105 -7.18 5.46 7.57
C ASN A 105 -7.74 5.07 6.20
N PHE A 106 -9.01 4.66 6.14
CA PHE A 106 -9.67 4.30 4.89
C PHE A 106 -9.65 5.46 3.89
N HIS A 107 -10.11 6.64 4.30
CA HIS A 107 -10.12 7.82 3.45
C HIS A 107 -8.73 8.28 3.01
N PHE A 108 -7.76 8.24 3.92
CA PHE A 108 -6.38 8.56 3.57
C PHE A 108 -5.82 7.64 2.47
N ILE A 109 -6.05 6.32 2.58
CA ILE A 109 -5.60 5.35 1.60
C ILE A 109 -6.33 5.54 0.27
N GLU A 110 -7.67 5.71 0.31
CA GLU A 110 -8.51 5.96 -0.85
C GLU A 110 -8.05 7.18 -1.65
N GLU A 111 -7.95 8.33 -0.99
CA GLU A 111 -7.52 9.58 -1.61
C GLU A 111 -6.09 9.49 -2.17
N SER A 112 -5.18 8.87 -1.42
CA SER A 112 -3.80 8.68 -1.86
C SER A 112 -3.72 7.86 -3.16
N LEU A 113 -4.48 6.77 -3.26
CA LEU A 113 -4.49 5.93 -4.45
C LEU A 113 -5.21 6.60 -5.63
N LEU A 114 -6.35 7.24 -5.39
CA LEU A 114 -7.09 7.96 -6.43
C LEU A 114 -6.26 9.09 -7.04
N ASN A 115 -5.53 9.83 -6.21
CA ASN A 115 -4.67 10.93 -6.65
C ASN A 115 -3.41 10.43 -7.37
N ALA A 116 -2.87 9.27 -7.00
CA ALA A 116 -1.67 8.73 -7.60
C ALA A 116 -1.91 8.08 -8.98
N ILE A 117 -3.03 7.36 -9.15
CA ILE A 117 -3.31 6.55 -10.36
C ILE A 117 -3.10 7.31 -11.67
N PRO A 118 -3.55 8.57 -11.87
CA PRO A 118 -3.41 9.26 -13.15
C PRO A 118 -1.95 9.47 -13.60
N ASP A 119 -1.03 9.66 -12.65
CA ASP A 119 0.37 9.95 -12.93
C ASP A 119 1.28 8.70 -12.89
N LEU A 120 0.73 7.54 -12.51
CA LEU A 120 1.45 6.26 -12.54
C LEU A 120 1.60 5.72 -13.98
N PRO A 121 2.67 4.96 -14.27
CA PRO A 121 2.82 4.31 -15.57
C PRO A 121 1.73 3.26 -15.79
N LYS A 122 1.20 3.20 -17.01
CA LYS A 122 0.32 2.10 -17.44
C LYS A 122 1.16 0.87 -17.72
N ALA A 123 0.71 -0.26 -17.25
CA ALA A 123 1.15 -1.61 -17.57
C ALA A 123 2.64 -1.92 -17.42
N PRO A 124 3.00 -3.16 -17.11
CA PRO A 124 4.39 -3.56 -17.01
C PRO A 124 5.08 -3.42 -18.37
N SER A 125 6.14 -2.65 -18.39
CA SER A 125 7.13 -2.67 -19.45
C SER A 125 8.49 -3.00 -18.82
N LYS A 126 9.48 -3.35 -19.64
CA LYS A 126 10.84 -3.59 -19.12
C LYS A 126 11.41 -2.41 -18.32
N ASN A 127 10.94 -1.19 -18.61
CA ASN A 127 11.37 0.03 -17.91
C ASN A 127 10.69 0.23 -16.56
N TYR A 128 9.59 -0.48 -16.29
CA TYR A 128 8.78 -0.35 -15.06
C TYR A 128 8.71 -1.67 -14.28
N GLU A 129 9.56 -2.62 -14.60
CA GLU A 129 9.66 -3.87 -13.85
C GLU A 129 10.05 -3.58 -12.40
N GLY A 130 9.24 -4.07 -11.44
CA GLY A 130 9.42 -3.81 -10.02
C GLY A 130 8.93 -2.45 -9.52
N ARG A 131 8.38 -1.60 -10.40
CA ARG A 131 7.76 -0.31 -10.01
C ARG A 131 6.24 -0.43 -9.90
N ILE A 132 5.62 0.43 -9.09
CA ILE A 132 4.16 0.45 -8.96
C ILE A 132 3.54 1.06 -10.23
N THR A 133 2.47 0.42 -10.73
CA THR A 133 1.75 0.83 -11.94
C THR A 133 0.31 1.24 -11.62
N GLN A 134 -0.38 1.85 -12.58
CA GLN A 134 -1.81 2.16 -12.44
C GLN A 134 -2.63 0.93 -12.06
N GLY A 135 -2.37 -0.22 -12.70
CA GLY A 135 -3.08 -1.46 -12.40
C GLY A 135 -2.79 -1.97 -10.99
N ALA A 136 -1.54 -1.86 -10.52
CA ALA A 136 -1.19 -2.24 -9.15
C ALA A 136 -1.94 -1.35 -8.12
N ALA A 137 -1.94 -0.03 -8.32
CA ALA A 137 -2.67 0.90 -7.46
C ALA A 137 -4.20 0.69 -7.53
N ALA A 138 -4.75 0.39 -8.71
CA ALA A 138 -6.17 0.05 -8.88
C ALA A 138 -6.55 -1.23 -8.13
N VAL A 139 -5.68 -2.25 -8.11
CA VAL A 139 -5.91 -3.49 -7.33
C VAL A 139 -5.85 -3.21 -5.83
N LEU A 140 -4.97 -2.33 -5.36
CA LEU A 140 -4.94 -1.92 -3.95
C LEU A 140 -6.25 -1.20 -3.57
N LEU A 141 -6.74 -0.30 -4.42
CA LEU A 141 -8.00 0.40 -4.21
C LEU A 141 -9.21 -0.57 -4.23
N MET A 142 -9.20 -1.52 -5.16
CA MET A 142 -10.20 -2.60 -5.21
C MET A 142 -10.20 -3.43 -3.91
N ARG A 143 -9.03 -3.79 -3.40
CA ARG A 143 -8.89 -4.50 -2.11
C ARG A 143 -9.43 -3.66 -0.94
N LEU A 144 -9.17 -2.36 -0.93
CA LEU A 144 -9.70 -1.43 0.07
C LEU A 144 -11.24 -1.43 0.04
N TYR A 145 -11.86 -1.28 -1.13
CA TYR A 145 -13.32 -1.27 -1.29
C TYR A 145 -13.96 -2.63 -0.97
N PHE A 146 -13.31 -3.71 -1.38
CA PHE A 146 -13.79 -5.07 -1.08
C PHE A 146 -13.91 -5.33 0.43
N ASN A 147 -12.98 -4.78 1.22
CA ASN A 147 -12.96 -4.92 2.67
C ASN A 147 -13.58 -3.73 3.43
N ALA A 148 -14.21 -2.77 2.75
CA ALA A 148 -14.76 -1.56 3.35
C ALA A 148 -15.77 -1.85 4.47
N SER A 149 -16.60 -2.88 4.34
CA SER A 149 -17.54 -3.29 5.38
C SER A 149 -16.84 -3.68 6.68
N TRP A 150 -15.62 -4.25 6.60
CA TRP A 150 -14.81 -4.58 7.77
C TRP A 150 -14.14 -3.34 8.39
N TYR A 151 -13.64 -2.43 7.55
CA TYR A 151 -12.92 -1.25 8.05
C TYR A 151 -13.87 -0.19 8.59
N ILE A 152 -14.92 0.16 7.83
CA ILE A 152 -15.78 1.31 8.09
C ILE A 152 -17.27 0.96 8.27
N ASN A 153 -17.63 -0.32 8.30
CA ASN A 153 -19.01 -0.84 8.37
C ASN A 153 -19.92 -0.40 7.21
N ILE A 154 -19.36 -0.04 6.08
CA ILE A 154 -20.08 0.36 4.86
C ILE A 154 -19.63 -0.56 3.73
N PRO A 155 -20.51 -1.40 3.16
CA PRO A 155 -20.16 -2.23 2.01
C PRO A 155 -20.02 -1.38 0.75
N MET A 156 -18.96 -1.65 -0.05
CA MET A 156 -18.68 -0.96 -1.31
C MET A 156 -18.57 -1.95 -2.48
N TRP A 157 -19.53 -2.88 -2.56
CA TRP A 157 -19.52 -3.94 -3.57
C TRP A 157 -19.67 -3.41 -4.99
N GLU A 158 -20.48 -2.35 -5.19
CA GLU A 158 -20.66 -1.72 -6.50
C GLU A 158 -19.37 -1.07 -7.00
N GLN A 159 -18.68 -0.32 -6.13
CA GLN A 159 -17.38 0.30 -6.44
C GLN A 159 -16.32 -0.76 -6.72
N THR A 160 -16.32 -1.85 -5.94
CA THR A 160 -15.43 -2.99 -6.15
C THR A 160 -15.67 -3.62 -7.53
N GLY A 161 -16.92 -3.92 -7.87
CA GLY A 161 -17.31 -4.51 -9.17
C GLY A 161 -16.93 -3.61 -10.34
N ALA A 162 -17.28 -2.33 -10.27
CA ALA A 162 -16.95 -1.36 -11.30
C ALA A 162 -15.43 -1.24 -11.52
N LEU A 163 -14.63 -1.26 -10.45
CA LEU A 163 -13.18 -1.20 -10.55
C LEU A 163 -12.58 -2.48 -11.13
N CYS A 164 -13.13 -3.66 -10.78
CA CYS A 164 -12.77 -4.93 -11.40
C CYS A 164 -13.00 -4.90 -12.92
N GLU A 165 -14.16 -4.43 -13.37
CA GLU A 165 -14.47 -4.32 -14.80
C GLU A 165 -13.50 -3.39 -15.53
N ARG A 166 -13.16 -2.25 -14.94
CA ARG A 166 -12.17 -1.30 -15.50
C ARG A 166 -10.79 -1.95 -15.65
N ILE A 167 -10.36 -2.75 -14.65
CA ILE A 167 -9.08 -3.48 -14.67
C ILE A 167 -9.10 -4.53 -15.80
N ILE A 168 -10.15 -5.34 -15.86
CA ILE A 168 -10.32 -6.40 -16.88
C ILE A 168 -10.34 -5.81 -18.30
N ASN A 169 -11.02 -4.68 -18.47
CA ASN A 169 -11.11 -3.97 -19.75
C ASN A 169 -9.82 -3.23 -20.14
N GLY A 170 -8.76 -3.33 -19.35
CA GLY A 170 -7.43 -2.80 -19.67
C GLY A 170 -7.29 -1.28 -19.50
N GLU A 171 -8.17 -0.62 -18.73
CA GLU A 171 -8.10 0.83 -18.52
C GLU A 171 -6.76 1.25 -17.87
N PHE A 172 -6.26 0.45 -16.95
CA PHE A 172 -5.02 0.67 -16.20
C PHE A 172 -3.81 -0.07 -16.77
N GLY A 173 -3.92 -0.63 -17.96
CA GLY A 173 -2.91 -1.44 -18.63
C GLY A 173 -3.44 -2.81 -19.01
N THR A 174 -2.78 -3.45 -19.97
CA THR A 174 -3.20 -4.78 -20.43
C THR A 174 -2.52 -5.86 -19.60
N TYR A 175 -3.32 -6.67 -18.95
CA TYR A 175 -2.90 -7.82 -18.17
C TYR A 175 -3.55 -9.09 -18.73
N SER A 176 -2.81 -10.19 -18.72
CA SER A 176 -3.32 -11.49 -19.12
C SER A 176 -2.88 -12.56 -18.14
N LEU A 177 -3.69 -13.61 -18.01
CA LEU A 177 -3.28 -14.80 -17.30
C LEU A 177 -2.25 -15.56 -18.13
N THR A 178 -1.22 -16.10 -17.47
CA THR A 178 -0.30 -17.01 -18.13
C THR A 178 -0.99 -18.31 -18.45
N SER A 179 -0.74 -18.88 -19.64
CA SER A 179 -1.31 -20.18 -20.05
C SER A 179 -0.62 -21.37 -19.40
N GLU A 180 0.53 -21.15 -18.80
CA GLU A 180 1.36 -22.19 -18.14
C GLU A 180 1.68 -21.76 -16.69
N TRP A 181 1.72 -22.78 -15.81
CA TRP A 181 2.06 -22.64 -14.38
C TRP A 181 3.49 -23.08 -14.14
#